data_978806c35d7e282b7fc512d25558fcad
#
_entry.id   978806c35d7e282b7fc512d25558fcad
#
_cell.length_a   1.000
_cell.length_b   1.000
_cell.length_c   1.000
_cell.angle_alpha   90.00
_cell.angle_beta   90.00
_cell.angle_gamma   90.00
#
_symmetry.space_group_name_H-M   'P 1'
#
loop_
_entity.id
_entity.type
_entity.pdbx_description
1 polymer ?
#
loop_
_entity_poly.entity_id
_entity_poly.type
_entity_poly.pdbx_seq_one_letter_code
_entity_poly.pdbx_strand_id
1 'polypeptide(L)'
;MKKHWGQIPTFAPFAAAADDPLAITGFKAWRLREPVSQRRYTVVKLESRGGISGFGEGGASIAAEILTAKSAVIGRRATDNEFIRHRLAEIPAMEAAVNNALLDLLGKSTKVPIYQYLGGPTRYKARAVARVEGDSEDALASSVRESAQRGFRAFSFPIPSRDAMWRMQAYVDAIRKRLDRMKEAAGANTDFVLDANAVLTPGDASFIATALERSHLLWFDEPTGVLTNDALARISDESVTPVGLGRKVHDVATFQNLLRWGCIDILRPSMGLNSIPQIRRMAAVAETHYVAVGPYHNGGPIGTIAAIHLAASLPNFFAQEIPQPAAAQDRDMRAEIVSGAKESAVEGFAQLINKPGLGIEVSESALSKYSEETL
;
A
#
# COMPACT_ATOMS: atom_id res chain seq x y z
N MET A 1 -4.17 35.52 -7.87
CA MET A 1 -5.62 35.45 -8.12
C MET A 1 -6.17 34.17 -7.54
N LYS A 2 -6.72 34.22 -6.31
CA LYS A 2 -7.44 33.08 -5.73
C LYS A 2 -8.78 33.01 -6.46
N LYS A 3 -8.92 32.10 -7.42
CA LYS A 3 -10.23 31.78 -7.98
C LYS A 3 -10.99 31.08 -6.86
N HIS A 4 -11.98 31.75 -6.30
CA HIS A 4 -13.02 31.10 -5.54
C HIS A 4 -13.72 30.11 -6.48
N TRP A 5 -13.39 28.85 -6.37
CA TRP A 5 -14.32 27.82 -6.75
C TRP A 5 -15.48 27.99 -5.76
N GLY A 6 -16.59 28.50 -6.28
CA GLY A 6 -17.79 28.70 -5.49
C GLY A 6 -18.04 27.45 -4.67
N GLN A 7 -18.53 27.63 -3.46
CA GLN A 7 -18.93 26.53 -2.60
C GLN A 7 -19.70 25.53 -3.44
N ILE A 8 -19.15 24.34 -3.63
CA ILE A 8 -19.91 23.24 -4.23
C ILE A 8 -21.17 23.17 -3.38
N PRO A 9 -22.37 23.31 -3.99
CA PRO A 9 -23.60 23.24 -3.20
C PRO A 9 -23.47 22.01 -2.32
N THR A 10 -23.62 22.19 -1.01
CA THR A 10 -23.73 21.07 -0.08
C THR A 10 -25.06 20.39 -0.43
N PHE A 11 -25.03 19.52 -1.45
CA PHE A 11 -26.10 18.56 -1.62
C PHE A 11 -26.14 17.79 -0.32
N ALA A 12 -27.15 18.05 0.50
CA ALA A 12 -27.44 17.16 1.61
C ALA A 12 -27.63 15.78 0.97
N PRO A 13 -26.73 14.82 1.22
CA PRO A 13 -26.88 13.54 0.58
C PRO A 13 -28.21 12.97 1.00
N PHE A 14 -28.97 12.47 0.04
CA PHE A 14 -30.21 11.78 0.35
C PHE A 14 -29.86 10.63 1.31
N ALA A 15 -30.50 10.61 2.49
CA ALA A 15 -30.44 9.41 3.31
C ALA A 15 -30.89 8.22 2.46
N ALA A 16 -30.27 7.05 2.64
CA ALA A 16 -30.72 5.86 1.96
C ALA A 16 -32.22 5.66 2.22
N ALA A 17 -32.97 5.27 1.20
CA ALA A 17 -34.38 4.94 1.37
C ALA A 17 -34.56 3.88 2.46
N ALA A 18 -35.70 3.88 3.15
CA ALA A 18 -35.91 3.00 4.30
C ALA A 18 -35.84 1.50 3.94
N ASP A 19 -36.00 1.15 2.67
CA ASP A 19 -35.97 -0.20 2.11
C ASP A 19 -34.72 -0.49 1.26
N ASP A 20 -33.77 0.45 1.15
CA ASP A 20 -32.58 0.27 0.31
C ASP A 20 -31.67 -0.85 0.84
N PRO A 21 -31.47 -1.94 0.08
CA PRO A 21 -30.66 -3.07 0.51
C PRO A 21 -29.17 -2.73 0.66
N LEU A 22 -28.68 -1.66 0.00
CA LEU A 22 -27.31 -1.19 0.09
C LEU A 22 -27.09 -0.11 1.16
N ALA A 23 -28.13 0.24 1.94
CA ALA A 23 -27.99 1.13 3.09
C ALA A 23 -27.09 0.48 4.15
N ILE A 24 -26.07 1.18 4.60
CA ILE A 24 -25.16 0.69 5.64
C ILE A 24 -25.84 0.81 7.00
N THR A 25 -26.03 -0.34 7.65
CA THR A 25 -26.70 -0.46 8.95
C THR A 25 -25.76 -0.90 10.06
N GLY A 26 -24.61 -1.53 9.71
CA GLY A 26 -23.61 -2.00 10.65
C GLY A 26 -22.23 -1.47 10.33
N PHE A 27 -21.47 -1.15 11.39
CA PHE A 27 -20.08 -0.75 11.34
C PHE A 27 -19.36 -1.34 12.54
N LYS A 28 -18.27 -2.07 12.28
CA LYS A 28 -17.40 -2.61 13.31
C LYS A 28 -15.94 -2.40 12.89
N ALA A 29 -15.07 -2.09 13.81
CA ALA A 29 -13.67 -1.87 13.56
C ALA A 29 -12.79 -2.57 14.60
N TRP A 30 -11.62 -3.04 14.17
CA TRP A 30 -10.61 -3.67 15.00
C TRP A 30 -9.28 -2.96 14.78
N ARG A 31 -8.65 -2.51 15.85
CA ARG A 31 -7.29 -1.99 15.87
C ARG A 31 -6.34 -3.14 16.11
N LEU A 32 -5.67 -3.57 15.09
CA LEU A 32 -4.81 -4.75 15.13
C LEU A 32 -3.35 -4.38 15.37
N ARG A 33 -2.66 -5.26 16.08
CA ARG A 33 -1.22 -5.18 16.32
C ARG A 33 -0.59 -6.55 16.15
N GLU A 34 0.39 -6.65 15.26
CA GLU A 34 1.13 -7.90 15.08
C GLU A 34 1.99 -8.22 16.32
N PRO A 35 2.07 -9.47 16.74
CA PRO A 35 2.69 -9.86 18.03
C PRO A 35 4.17 -9.48 18.16
N VAL A 36 4.96 -9.65 17.10
CA VAL A 36 6.41 -9.46 17.12
C VAL A 36 6.83 -8.17 16.42
N SER A 37 6.45 -7.98 15.16
CA SER A 37 6.78 -6.77 14.39
C SER A 37 6.16 -5.50 14.97
N GLN A 38 5.14 -5.64 15.82
CA GLN A 38 4.37 -4.55 16.41
C GLN A 38 3.69 -3.67 15.34
N ARG A 39 3.56 -4.17 14.11
CA ARG A 39 2.88 -3.48 13.01
C ARG A 39 1.42 -3.28 13.37
N ARG A 40 0.93 -2.05 13.11
CA ARG A 40 -0.46 -1.67 13.44
C ARG A 40 -1.22 -1.31 12.17
N TYR A 41 -2.47 -1.76 12.12
CA TYR A 41 -3.42 -1.43 11.06
C TYR A 41 -4.85 -1.58 11.59
N THR A 42 -5.79 -0.97 10.89
CA THR A 42 -7.20 -0.99 11.27
C THR A 42 -8.01 -1.71 10.22
N VAL A 43 -8.82 -2.69 10.65
CA VAL A 43 -9.77 -3.40 9.79
C VAL A 43 -11.17 -2.90 10.10
N VAL A 44 -11.95 -2.63 9.06
CA VAL A 44 -13.35 -2.21 9.14
C VAL A 44 -14.22 -3.26 8.48
N LYS A 45 -15.33 -3.61 9.11
CA LYS A 45 -16.46 -4.35 8.55
C LYS A 45 -17.63 -3.41 8.41
N LEU A 46 -18.23 -3.38 7.23
CA LEU A 46 -19.50 -2.72 6.97
C LEU A 46 -20.58 -3.77 6.69
N GLU A 47 -21.77 -3.53 7.18
CA GLU A 47 -22.93 -4.40 6.92
C GLU A 47 -24.05 -3.58 6.28
N SER A 48 -24.59 -4.11 5.19
CA SER A 48 -25.74 -3.50 4.54
C SER A 48 -27.06 -4.07 5.07
N ARG A 49 -28.15 -3.34 4.88
CA ARG A 49 -29.50 -3.82 5.21
C ARG A 49 -29.87 -5.11 4.48
N GLY A 50 -29.34 -5.32 3.29
CA GLY A 50 -29.52 -6.56 2.52
C GLY A 50 -28.71 -7.75 3.03
N GLY A 51 -28.01 -7.63 4.18
CA GLY A 51 -27.24 -8.72 4.81
C GLY A 51 -25.87 -8.98 4.18
N ILE A 52 -25.40 -8.11 3.27
CA ILE A 52 -24.06 -8.24 2.68
C ILE A 52 -23.07 -7.51 3.56
N SER A 53 -21.91 -8.16 3.84
CA SER A 53 -20.81 -7.56 4.58
C SER A 53 -19.61 -7.34 3.69
N GLY A 54 -18.95 -6.18 3.85
CA GLY A 54 -17.67 -5.87 3.22
C GLY A 54 -16.59 -5.58 4.25
N PHE A 55 -15.36 -6.02 3.98
CA PHE A 55 -14.18 -5.77 4.79
C PHE A 55 -13.19 -4.87 4.06
N GLY A 56 -12.52 -4.00 4.81
CA GLY A 56 -11.45 -3.17 4.29
C GLY A 56 -10.40 -2.91 5.36
N GLU A 57 -9.22 -2.59 4.92
CA GLU A 57 -8.07 -2.31 5.76
C GLU A 57 -7.48 -0.96 5.42
N GLY A 58 -7.05 -0.24 6.45
CA GLY A 58 -6.28 0.99 6.36
C GLY A 58 -5.14 0.99 7.37
N GLY A 59 -4.39 2.08 7.45
CA GLY A 59 -3.31 2.25 8.42
C GLY A 59 -3.80 2.24 9.87
N ALA A 60 -2.87 2.46 10.78
CA ALA A 60 -3.20 2.62 12.19
C ALA A 60 -4.10 3.84 12.41
N SER A 61 -5.15 3.67 13.22
CA SER A 61 -6.12 4.71 13.57
C SER A 61 -6.34 4.75 15.07
N ILE A 62 -6.83 5.88 15.57
CA ILE A 62 -7.25 6.04 16.97
C ILE A 62 -8.78 5.91 17.11
N ALA A 63 -9.26 5.67 18.32
CA ALA A 63 -10.69 5.49 18.60
C ALA A 63 -11.57 6.65 18.09
N ALA A 64 -11.11 7.89 18.26
CA ALA A 64 -11.85 9.07 17.81
C ALA A 64 -12.05 9.10 16.28
N GLU A 65 -11.04 8.70 15.49
CA GLU A 65 -11.13 8.59 14.04
C GLU A 65 -12.12 7.51 13.61
N ILE A 66 -12.12 6.37 14.31
CA ILE A 66 -13.06 5.27 14.07
C ILE A 66 -14.51 5.71 14.32
N LEU A 67 -14.76 6.42 15.42
CA LEU A 67 -16.09 6.94 15.74
C LEU A 67 -16.55 7.99 14.72
N THR A 68 -15.64 8.84 14.25
CA THR A 68 -15.91 9.80 13.18
C THR A 68 -16.28 9.07 11.88
N ALA A 69 -15.54 8.03 11.51
CA ALA A 69 -15.81 7.24 10.33
C ALA A 69 -17.18 6.53 10.42
N LYS A 70 -17.50 5.93 11.58
CA LYS A 70 -18.80 5.30 11.85
C LYS A 70 -19.95 6.28 11.63
N SER A 71 -19.86 7.49 12.14
CA SER A 71 -20.89 8.53 11.98
C SER A 71 -21.04 9.01 10.53
N ALA A 72 -19.96 8.97 9.76
CA ALA A 72 -19.97 9.37 8.34
C ALA A 72 -20.63 8.33 7.43
N VAL A 73 -20.69 7.05 7.85
CA VAL A 73 -21.05 5.91 7.01
C VAL A 73 -22.45 5.36 7.32
N ILE A 74 -22.83 5.28 8.60
CA ILE A 74 -24.12 4.71 9.01
C ILE A 74 -25.29 5.51 8.40
N GLY A 75 -26.25 4.78 7.82
CA GLY A 75 -27.41 5.35 7.12
C GLY A 75 -27.12 5.83 5.70
N ARG A 76 -25.88 5.68 5.20
CA ARG A 76 -25.50 5.98 3.82
C ARG A 76 -25.64 4.74 2.94
N ARG A 77 -25.73 4.97 1.64
CA ARG A 77 -25.66 3.87 0.65
C ARG A 77 -24.20 3.48 0.43
N ALA A 78 -23.95 2.21 0.19
CA ALA A 78 -22.60 1.74 -0.18
C ALA A 78 -22.09 2.41 -1.47
N THR A 79 -22.98 2.90 -2.33
CA THR A 79 -22.65 3.64 -3.57
C THR A 79 -22.23 5.09 -3.34
N ASP A 80 -22.43 5.66 -2.14
CA ASP A 80 -22.07 7.04 -1.82
C ASP A 80 -20.57 7.17 -1.48
N ASN A 81 -19.73 6.30 -2.05
CA ASN A 81 -18.31 6.17 -1.73
C ASN A 81 -17.52 7.48 -1.90
N GLU A 82 -17.83 8.29 -2.91
CA GLU A 82 -17.17 9.58 -3.11
C GLU A 82 -17.53 10.61 -2.03
N PHE A 83 -18.80 10.64 -1.65
CA PHE A 83 -19.24 11.49 -0.55
C PHE A 83 -18.55 11.08 0.77
N ILE A 84 -18.54 9.80 1.05
CA ILE A 84 -17.91 9.23 2.26
C ILE A 84 -16.41 9.53 2.24
N ARG A 85 -15.73 9.33 1.10
CA ARG A 85 -14.32 9.65 0.93
C ARG A 85 -14.03 11.12 1.26
N HIS A 86 -14.85 12.04 0.75
CA HIS A 86 -14.68 13.47 1.04
C HIS A 86 -14.88 13.80 2.52
N ARG A 87 -15.84 13.14 3.18
CA ARG A 87 -16.09 13.32 4.61
C ARG A 87 -14.96 12.80 5.50
N LEU A 88 -14.19 11.84 4.99
CA LEU A 88 -13.08 11.19 5.71
C LEU A 88 -11.69 11.69 5.27
N ALA A 89 -11.60 12.74 4.45
CA ALA A 89 -10.35 13.22 3.88
C ALA A 89 -9.28 13.59 4.93
N GLU A 90 -9.70 14.08 6.09
CA GLU A 90 -8.81 14.46 7.20
C GLU A 90 -8.33 13.26 8.06
N ILE A 91 -8.87 12.07 7.83
CA ILE A 91 -8.51 10.83 8.53
C ILE A 91 -8.19 9.72 7.51
N PRO A 92 -7.06 9.87 6.77
CA PRO A 92 -6.78 9.08 5.55
C PRO A 92 -6.72 7.57 5.80
N ALA A 93 -6.26 7.12 6.98
CA ALA A 93 -6.25 5.69 7.30
C ALA A 93 -7.68 5.11 7.38
N MET A 94 -8.62 5.84 7.95
CA MET A 94 -10.03 5.43 8.01
C MET A 94 -10.71 5.59 6.65
N GLU A 95 -10.37 6.63 5.87
CA GLU A 95 -10.82 6.77 4.49
C GLU A 95 -10.46 5.54 3.67
N ALA A 96 -9.21 5.08 3.76
CA ALA A 96 -8.74 3.88 3.07
C ALA A 96 -9.51 2.62 3.52
N ALA A 97 -9.62 2.38 4.84
CA ALA A 97 -10.32 1.21 5.37
C ALA A 97 -11.79 1.16 4.94
N VAL A 98 -12.50 2.27 5.11
CA VAL A 98 -13.93 2.37 4.81
C VAL A 98 -14.21 2.20 3.31
N ASN A 99 -13.48 2.94 2.45
CA ASN A 99 -13.73 2.84 1.01
C ASN A 99 -13.36 1.46 0.43
N ASN A 100 -12.32 0.81 0.96
CA ASN A 100 -11.99 -0.56 0.58
C ASN A 100 -13.10 -1.55 1.03
N ALA A 101 -13.68 -1.35 2.22
CA ALA A 101 -14.82 -2.15 2.69
C ALA A 101 -16.10 -1.92 1.83
N LEU A 102 -16.35 -0.68 1.41
CA LEU A 102 -17.45 -0.37 0.48
C LEU A 102 -17.26 -1.08 -0.86
N LEU A 103 -16.03 -1.11 -1.40
CA LEU A 103 -15.72 -1.81 -2.65
C LEU A 103 -15.91 -3.34 -2.52
N ASP A 104 -15.52 -3.93 -1.40
CA ASP A 104 -15.76 -5.36 -1.13
C ASP A 104 -17.26 -5.67 -1.08
N LEU A 105 -18.02 -4.84 -0.36
CA LEU A 105 -19.49 -4.97 -0.28
C LEU A 105 -20.13 -4.84 -1.67
N LEU A 106 -19.76 -3.84 -2.45
CA LEU A 106 -20.28 -3.61 -3.80
C LEU A 106 -19.90 -4.74 -4.76
N GLY A 107 -18.65 -5.23 -4.71
CA GLY A 107 -18.22 -6.38 -5.50
C GLY A 107 -19.01 -7.65 -5.17
N LYS A 108 -19.32 -7.88 -3.88
CA LYS A 108 -20.17 -8.98 -3.43
C LYS A 108 -21.62 -8.82 -3.88
N SER A 109 -22.18 -7.61 -3.79
CA SER A 109 -23.57 -7.32 -4.20
C SER A 109 -23.77 -7.49 -5.69
N THR A 110 -22.79 -7.13 -6.50
CA THR A 110 -22.79 -7.28 -7.96
C THR A 110 -22.24 -8.63 -8.44
N LYS A 111 -21.78 -9.48 -7.51
CA LYS A 111 -21.21 -10.81 -7.77
C LYS A 111 -19.98 -10.80 -8.68
N VAL A 112 -19.17 -9.73 -8.62
CA VAL A 112 -17.93 -9.62 -9.38
C VAL A 112 -16.74 -9.29 -8.46
N PRO A 113 -15.51 -9.69 -8.83
CA PRO A 113 -14.29 -9.25 -8.13
C PRO A 113 -14.13 -7.73 -8.20
N ILE A 114 -13.48 -7.15 -7.19
CA ILE A 114 -13.25 -5.69 -7.14
C ILE A 114 -12.57 -5.20 -8.43
N TYR A 115 -11.54 -5.89 -8.94
CA TYR A 115 -10.84 -5.44 -10.15
C TYR A 115 -11.76 -5.35 -11.38
N GLN A 116 -12.75 -6.23 -11.51
CA GLN A 116 -13.75 -6.16 -12.58
C GLN A 116 -14.74 -5.00 -12.36
N TYR A 117 -15.18 -4.80 -11.12
CA TYR A 117 -16.00 -3.64 -10.75
C TYR A 117 -15.31 -2.31 -11.09
N LEU A 118 -13.96 -2.29 -11.03
CA LEU A 118 -13.15 -1.15 -11.38
C LEU A 118 -12.80 -1.03 -12.88
N GLY A 119 -13.34 -1.91 -13.74
CA GLY A 119 -13.09 -1.88 -15.19
C GLY A 119 -11.89 -2.72 -15.67
N GLY A 120 -11.31 -3.54 -14.79
CA GLY A 120 -10.25 -4.50 -15.15
C GLY A 120 -10.81 -5.86 -15.65
N PRO A 121 -9.95 -6.88 -15.86
CA PRO A 121 -8.53 -6.83 -15.58
C PRO A 121 -7.70 -6.20 -16.71
N THR A 122 -6.71 -5.38 -16.36
CA THR A 122 -5.65 -4.93 -17.29
C THR A 122 -4.52 -5.98 -17.38
N ARG A 123 -4.48 -6.90 -16.43
CA ARG A 123 -3.55 -8.05 -16.32
C ARG A 123 -4.14 -9.18 -15.51
N TYR A 124 -3.67 -10.40 -15.74
CA TYR A 124 -4.14 -11.60 -15.03
C TYR A 124 -3.26 -12.01 -13.85
N LYS A 125 -2.11 -11.39 -13.69
CA LYS A 125 -1.17 -11.58 -12.58
C LYS A 125 -0.44 -10.27 -12.29
N ALA A 126 -0.14 -9.98 -11.03
CA ALA A 126 0.56 -8.77 -10.61
C ALA A 126 2.01 -9.10 -10.24
N ARG A 127 3.00 -8.40 -10.83
CA ARG A 127 4.40 -8.53 -10.40
C ARG A 127 4.50 -8.23 -8.91
N ALA A 128 5.07 -9.16 -8.14
CA ALA A 128 5.14 -9.08 -6.69
C ALA A 128 6.57 -8.82 -6.23
N VAL A 129 6.70 -7.92 -5.25
CA VAL A 129 7.95 -7.62 -4.55
C VAL A 129 7.79 -8.04 -3.10
N ALA A 130 8.62 -8.97 -2.63
CA ALA A 130 8.64 -9.34 -1.22
C ALA A 130 9.28 -8.19 -0.41
N ARG A 131 8.52 -7.57 0.50
CA ARG A 131 9.09 -6.67 1.49
C ARG A 131 9.62 -7.51 2.64
N VAL A 132 10.94 -7.70 2.66
CA VAL A 132 11.61 -8.54 3.66
C VAL A 132 12.06 -7.73 4.87
N GLU A 133 12.12 -8.40 6.01
CA GLU A 133 12.45 -7.82 7.30
C GLU A 133 13.50 -8.67 8.02
N GLY A 134 14.26 -8.04 8.90
CA GLY A 134 15.25 -8.68 9.75
C GLY A 134 16.12 -7.67 10.48
N ASP A 135 16.43 -7.97 11.73
CA ASP A 135 17.22 -7.09 12.63
C ASP A 135 18.75 -7.26 12.41
N SER A 136 19.15 -8.21 11.59
CA SER A 136 20.55 -8.50 11.24
C SER A 136 20.67 -8.88 9.77
N GLU A 137 21.92 -8.86 9.26
CA GLU A 137 22.22 -9.30 7.89
C GLU A 137 21.82 -10.76 7.66
N ASP A 138 22.00 -11.62 8.66
CA ASP A 138 21.60 -13.03 8.59
C ASP A 138 20.08 -13.19 8.56
N ALA A 139 19.35 -12.44 9.39
CA ALA A 139 17.90 -12.46 9.42
C ALA A 139 17.30 -11.94 8.10
N LEU A 140 17.83 -10.85 7.53
CA LEU A 140 17.43 -10.36 6.22
C LEU A 140 17.67 -11.39 5.12
N ALA A 141 18.87 -12.00 5.08
CA ALA A 141 19.19 -13.04 4.10
C ALA A 141 18.29 -14.28 4.25
N SER A 142 17.93 -14.66 5.49
CA SER A 142 16.97 -15.75 5.73
C SER A 142 15.59 -15.38 5.19
N SER A 143 15.10 -14.16 5.47
CA SER A 143 13.81 -13.67 4.99
C SER A 143 13.74 -13.63 3.45
N VAL A 144 14.85 -13.26 2.79
CA VAL A 144 14.97 -13.33 1.31
C VAL A 144 14.85 -14.77 0.82
N ARG A 145 15.63 -15.72 1.40
CA ARG A 145 15.57 -17.15 1.02
C ARG A 145 14.17 -17.74 1.20
N GLU A 146 13.54 -17.50 2.33
CA GLU A 146 12.18 -17.95 2.60
C GLU A 146 11.16 -17.37 1.63
N SER A 147 11.30 -16.08 1.28
CA SER A 147 10.43 -15.42 0.30
C SER A 147 10.67 -15.96 -1.11
N ALA A 148 11.91 -16.25 -1.49
CA ALA A 148 12.23 -16.90 -2.77
C ALA A 148 11.60 -18.29 -2.87
N GLN A 149 11.59 -19.07 -1.78
CA GLN A 149 10.90 -20.37 -1.71
C GLN A 149 9.37 -20.24 -1.82
N ARG A 150 8.80 -19.10 -1.41
CA ARG A 150 7.38 -18.75 -1.59
C ARG A 150 7.08 -18.19 -2.99
N GLY A 151 8.06 -18.26 -3.90
CA GLY A 151 7.89 -17.92 -5.32
C GLY A 151 8.18 -16.47 -5.70
N PHE A 152 8.63 -15.62 -4.78
CA PHE A 152 9.04 -14.26 -5.11
C PHE A 152 10.34 -14.24 -5.93
N ARG A 153 10.46 -13.23 -6.81
CA ARG A 153 11.63 -12.98 -7.65
C ARG A 153 12.09 -11.51 -7.58
N ALA A 154 11.41 -10.70 -6.77
CA ALA A 154 11.83 -9.34 -6.48
C ALA A 154 11.72 -9.09 -4.97
N PHE A 155 12.70 -8.36 -4.40
CA PHE A 155 12.84 -8.18 -2.96
C PHE A 155 13.12 -6.72 -2.64
N SER A 156 12.40 -6.19 -1.65
CA SER A 156 12.60 -4.86 -1.08
C SER A 156 13.16 -4.99 0.33
N PHE A 157 14.27 -4.31 0.60
CA PHE A 157 14.90 -4.32 1.92
C PHE A 157 15.51 -2.95 2.26
N PRO A 158 15.65 -2.61 3.56
CA PRO A 158 16.17 -1.32 3.98
C PRO A 158 17.67 -1.19 3.74
N ILE A 159 18.13 0.05 3.50
CA ILE A 159 19.55 0.38 3.59
C ILE A 159 20.08 0.06 5.00
N PRO A 160 21.39 -0.26 5.17
CA PRO A 160 21.97 -0.43 6.49
C PRO A 160 21.91 0.87 7.29
N SER A 161 21.82 0.76 8.61
CA SER A 161 21.98 1.92 9.49
C SER A 161 23.38 2.52 9.29
N ARG A 162 23.43 3.85 9.12
CA ARG A 162 24.71 4.55 8.96
C ARG A 162 25.34 4.81 10.31
N ASP A 163 26.58 4.37 10.49
CA ASP A 163 27.41 4.82 11.58
C ASP A 163 27.81 6.28 11.34
N ALA A 164 27.68 7.14 12.34
CA ALA A 164 28.03 8.57 12.27
C ALA A 164 29.49 8.83 11.89
N MET A 165 30.39 7.89 12.17
CA MET A 165 31.81 7.96 11.86
C MET A 165 32.17 7.51 10.44
N TRP A 166 31.21 6.91 9.70
CA TRP A 166 31.47 6.43 8.35
C TRP A 166 31.58 7.59 7.35
N ARG A 167 32.62 7.57 6.57
CA ARG A 167 32.69 8.35 5.34
C ARG A 167 31.69 7.80 4.34
N MET A 168 31.19 8.62 3.43
CA MET A 168 30.18 8.22 2.45
C MET A 168 30.59 6.99 1.64
N GLN A 169 31.86 6.89 1.23
CA GLN A 169 32.36 5.72 0.50
C GLN A 169 32.19 4.42 1.30
N ALA A 170 32.56 4.43 2.59
CA ALA A 170 32.40 3.26 3.46
C ALA A 170 30.92 2.87 3.62
N TYR A 171 30.02 3.85 3.63
CA TYR A 171 28.59 3.60 3.68
C TYR A 171 28.06 2.96 2.39
N VAL A 172 28.48 3.46 1.22
CA VAL A 172 28.17 2.84 -0.07
C VAL A 172 28.68 1.41 -0.15
N ASP A 173 29.90 1.14 0.34
CA ASP A 173 30.46 -0.21 0.36
C ASP A 173 29.67 -1.15 1.28
N ALA A 174 29.14 -0.64 2.41
CA ALA A 174 28.23 -1.40 3.28
C ALA A 174 26.90 -1.72 2.58
N ILE A 175 26.34 -0.76 1.82
CA ILE A 175 25.11 -0.97 1.02
C ILE A 175 25.38 -2.04 -0.06
N ARG A 176 26.48 -1.94 -0.79
CA ARG A 176 26.85 -2.95 -1.81
C ARG A 176 27.00 -4.34 -1.21
N LYS A 177 27.71 -4.45 -0.08
CA LYS A 177 27.88 -5.71 0.63
C LYS A 177 26.55 -6.34 1.04
N ARG A 178 25.63 -5.51 1.56
CA ARG A 178 24.26 -5.97 1.85
C ARG A 178 23.56 -6.47 0.59
N LEU A 179 23.58 -5.69 -0.48
CA LEU A 179 22.94 -6.05 -1.75
C LEU A 179 23.49 -7.36 -2.32
N ASP A 180 24.83 -7.55 -2.33
CA ASP A 180 25.45 -8.77 -2.81
C ASP A 180 25.04 -9.98 -1.96
N ARG A 181 24.96 -9.82 -0.65
CA ARG A 181 24.45 -10.87 0.25
C ARG A 181 22.99 -11.22 -0.04
N MET A 182 22.15 -10.23 -0.33
CA MET A 182 20.75 -10.48 -0.70
C MET A 182 20.65 -11.17 -2.06
N LYS A 183 21.51 -10.82 -3.03
CA LYS A 183 21.60 -11.52 -4.33
C LYS A 183 21.98 -12.99 -4.14
N GLU A 184 22.97 -13.28 -3.32
CA GLU A 184 23.35 -14.66 -2.99
C GLU A 184 22.20 -15.43 -2.35
N ALA A 185 21.47 -14.81 -1.43
CA ALA A 185 20.34 -15.43 -0.73
C ALA A 185 19.14 -15.68 -1.64
N ALA A 186 18.87 -14.80 -2.60
CA ALA A 186 17.74 -14.86 -3.52
C ALA A 186 17.96 -15.82 -4.69
N GLY A 187 19.22 -16.00 -5.11
CA GLY A 187 19.59 -16.76 -6.31
C GLY A 187 19.49 -15.96 -7.61
N ALA A 188 19.64 -16.63 -8.73
CA ALA A 188 19.66 -16.01 -10.04
C ALA A 188 18.29 -15.48 -10.49
N ASN A 189 18.30 -14.53 -11.45
CA ASN A 189 17.10 -13.95 -12.06
C ASN A 189 16.17 -13.29 -11.05
N THR A 190 16.75 -12.47 -10.18
CA THR A 190 16.02 -11.75 -9.13
C THR A 190 16.31 -10.25 -9.20
N ASP A 191 15.33 -9.47 -8.80
CA ASP A 191 15.36 -8.01 -8.81
C ASP A 191 15.34 -7.44 -7.39
N PHE A 192 15.86 -6.23 -7.21
CA PHE A 192 16.00 -5.63 -5.90
C PHE A 192 15.52 -4.18 -5.86
N VAL A 193 14.84 -3.85 -4.78
CA VAL A 193 14.47 -2.50 -4.37
C VAL A 193 15.25 -2.16 -3.11
N LEU A 194 15.96 -1.07 -3.16
CA LEU A 194 16.68 -0.55 -1.99
C LEU A 194 15.84 0.54 -1.32
N ASP A 195 15.40 0.30 -0.10
CA ASP A 195 14.53 1.20 0.65
C ASP A 195 15.35 2.10 1.58
N ALA A 196 15.41 3.39 1.29
CA ALA A 196 16.07 4.38 2.14
C ALA A 196 15.15 4.94 3.24
N ASN A 197 13.85 4.60 3.22
CA ASN A 197 12.88 5.03 4.23
C ASN A 197 12.88 6.54 4.53
N ALA A 198 13.23 7.35 3.55
CA ALA A 198 13.27 8.82 3.60
C ALA A 198 14.28 9.39 4.63
N VAL A 199 15.34 8.65 4.98
CA VAL A 199 16.30 9.07 6.02
C VAL A 199 17.53 9.81 5.47
N LEU A 200 17.76 9.79 4.15
CA LEU A 200 18.97 10.40 3.58
C LEU A 200 18.76 11.89 3.31
N THR A 201 19.88 12.63 3.35
CA THR A 201 19.91 13.97 2.77
C THR A 201 19.86 13.88 1.24
N PRO A 202 19.38 14.90 0.51
CA PRO A 202 19.38 14.87 -0.95
C PRO A 202 20.77 14.61 -1.56
N GLY A 203 21.82 15.15 -0.94
CA GLY A 203 23.20 14.94 -1.40
C GLY A 203 23.69 13.50 -1.18
N ASP A 204 23.39 12.91 -0.03
CA ASP A 204 23.72 11.50 0.23
C ASP A 204 22.94 10.57 -0.70
N ALA A 205 21.66 10.87 -0.91
CA ALA A 205 20.79 10.09 -1.80
C ALA A 205 21.30 10.11 -3.26
N SER A 206 21.68 11.29 -3.79
CA SER A 206 22.27 11.45 -5.12
C SER A 206 23.56 10.64 -5.25
N PHE A 207 24.49 10.79 -4.28
CA PHE A 207 25.74 10.04 -4.28
C PHE A 207 25.53 8.51 -4.27
N ILE A 208 24.59 8.02 -3.45
CA ILE A 208 24.27 6.60 -3.37
C ILE A 208 23.62 6.12 -4.67
N ALA A 209 22.66 6.87 -5.24
CA ALA A 209 21.99 6.54 -6.49
C ALA A 209 22.99 6.33 -7.63
N THR A 210 23.92 7.30 -7.82
CA THR A 210 25.01 7.22 -8.80
C THR A 210 25.95 6.04 -8.54
N ALA A 211 26.33 5.83 -7.28
CA ALA A 211 27.25 4.74 -6.92
C ALA A 211 26.63 3.34 -7.16
N LEU A 212 25.31 3.22 -7.20
CA LEU A 212 24.59 1.96 -7.36
C LEU A 212 24.03 1.71 -8.78
N GLU A 213 24.28 2.57 -9.75
CA GLU A 213 23.77 2.42 -11.13
C GLU A 213 24.07 1.03 -11.72
N ARG A 214 25.28 0.53 -11.55
CA ARG A 214 25.69 -0.80 -12.04
C ARG A 214 25.03 -1.96 -11.30
N SER A 215 24.31 -1.67 -10.21
CA SER A 215 23.59 -2.69 -9.45
C SER A 215 22.23 -3.04 -10.07
N HIS A 216 21.75 -2.22 -11.02
CA HIS A 216 20.50 -2.39 -11.75
C HIS A 216 19.30 -2.62 -10.81
N LEU A 217 19.14 -1.72 -9.82
CA LEU A 217 17.99 -1.75 -8.94
C LEU A 217 16.69 -1.58 -9.74
N LEU A 218 15.62 -2.25 -9.30
CA LEU A 218 14.26 -1.97 -9.83
C LEU A 218 13.89 -0.51 -9.59
N TRP A 219 14.16 0.00 -8.38
CA TRP A 219 14.13 1.41 -8.02
C TRP A 219 14.84 1.62 -6.67
N PHE A 220 15.28 2.83 -6.45
CA PHE A 220 15.70 3.35 -5.16
C PHE A 220 14.50 4.00 -4.49
N ASP A 221 14.03 3.44 -3.38
CA ASP A 221 12.75 3.77 -2.77
C ASP A 221 12.90 4.76 -1.63
N GLU A 222 12.05 5.80 -1.63
CA GLU A 222 12.04 6.87 -0.62
C GLU A 222 13.45 7.37 -0.27
N PRO A 223 14.23 7.85 -1.24
CA PRO A 223 15.63 8.23 -0.99
C PRO A 223 15.77 9.36 0.03
N THR A 224 14.84 10.31 0.06
CA THR A 224 14.86 11.46 0.97
C THR A 224 13.46 11.87 1.42
N GLY A 225 13.39 12.47 2.61
CA GLY A 225 12.16 13.11 3.12
C GLY A 225 11.99 14.56 2.68
N VAL A 226 12.95 15.12 1.92
CA VAL A 226 12.92 16.52 1.44
C VAL A 226 12.19 16.56 0.10
N LEU A 227 10.91 16.94 0.12
CA LEU A 227 10.04 16.94 -1.06
C LEU A 227 10.03 18.35 -1.70
N THR A 228 11.15 18.75 -2.27
CA THR A 228 11.29 19.97 -3.08
C THR A 228 11.85 19.62 -4.46
N ASN A 229 11.56 20.45 -5.47
CA ASN A 229 12.05 20.22 -6.83
C ASN A 229 13.58 20.07 -6.85
N ASP A 230 14.30 21.02 -6.27
CA ASP A 230 15.77 21.04 -6.29
C ASP A 230 16.38 19.81 -5.59
N ALA A 231 15.75 19.35 -4.50
CA ALA A 231 16.23 18.18 -3.77
C ALA A 231 16.04 16.89 -4.58
N LEU A 232 14.92 16.74 -5.26
CA LEU A 232 14.59 15.56 -6.05
C LEU A 232 15.33 15.57 -7.40
N ALA A 233 15.39 16.72 -8.08
CA ALA A 233 16.17 16.89 -9.31
C ALA A 233 17.64 16.52 -9.11
N ARG A 234 18.23 16.90 -7.98
CA ARG A 234 19.60 16.51 -7.65
C ARG A 234 19.83 15.00 -7.61
N ILE A 235 18.79 14.21 -7.27
CA ILE A 235 18.87 12.75 -7.21
C ILE A 235 18.64 12.15 -8.61
N SER A 236 17.62 12.63 -9.33
CA SER A 236 17.20 12.07 -10.62
C SER A 236 18.12 12.49 -11.78
N ASP A 237 18.66 13.72 -11.77
CA ASP A 237 19.48 14.22 -12.87
C ASP A 237 20.91 13.67 -12.85
N GLU A 238 21.39 13.25 -11.67
CA GLU A 238 22.76 12.73 -11.50
C GLU A 238 22.83 11.19 -11.62
N SER A 239 21.70 10.48 -11.77
CA SER A 239 21.69 9.01 -11.81
C SER A 239 20.59 8.45 -12.69
N VAL A 240 20.89 7.34 -13.37
CA VAL A 240 19.91 6.54 -14.12
C VAL A 240 19.16 5.50 -13.25
N THR A 241 19.47 5.46 -11.96
CA THR A 241 18.74 4.57 -11.03
C THR A 241 17.30 5.07 -10.85
N PRO A 242 16.28 4.27 -11.20
CA PRO A 242 14.89 4.71 -11.06
C PRO A 242 14.55 5.10 -9.63
N VAL A 243 13.81 6.20 -9.44
CA VAL A 243 13.40 6.73 -8.14
C VAL A 243 11.94 6.40 -7.87
N GLY A 244 11.68 5.71 -6.75
CA GLY A 244 10.35 5.45 -6.21
C GLY A 244 10.05 6.36 -5.02
N LEU A 245 8.90 7.07 -5.03
CA LEU A 245 8.56 8.00 -3.95
C LEU A 245 7.05 8.22 -3.82
N GLY A 246 6.58 8.51 -2.61
CA GLY A 246 5.18 8.89 -2.38
C GLY A 246 4.46 8.15 -1.26
N ARG A 247 5.14 7.36 -0.44
CA ARG A 247 4.50 6.56 0.64
C ARG A 247 3.69 7.40 1.63
N LYS A 248 4.11 8.65 1.87
CA LYS A 248 3.45 9.58 2.79
C LYS A 248 2.54 10.58 2.09
N VAL A 249 2.44 10.51 0.77
CA VAL A 249 1.63 11.44 -0.01
C VAL A 249 0.18 10.98 -0.01
N HIS A 250 -0.70 11.85 0.47
CA HIS A 250 -2.16 11.68 0.44
C HIS A 250 -2.89 12.96 0.01
N ASP A 251 -2.19 14.10 0.02
CA ASP A 251 -2.75 15.37 -0.45
C ASP A 251 -2.47 15.61 -1.94
N VAL A 252 -3.44 16.24 -2.60
CA VAL A 252 -3.43 16.48 -4.05
C VAL A 252 -2.30 17.42 -4.48
N ALA A 253 -1.96 18.41 -3.67
CA ALA A 253 -0.97 19.43 -4.03
C ALA A 253 0.44 18.84 -4.08
N THR A 254 0.84 18.10 -3.04
CA THR A 254 2.13 17.41 -3.01
C THR A 254 2.24 16.40 -4.14
N PHE A 255 1.20 15.60 -4.36
CA PHE A 255 1.16 14.63 -5.44
C PHE A 255 1.34 15.27 -6.84
N GLN A 256 0.61 16.35 -7.13
CA GLN A 256 0.74 17.05 -8.42
C GLN A 256 2.13 17.67 -8.59
N ASN A 257 2.74 18.18 -7.52
CA ASN A 257 4.08 18.73 -7.59
C ASN A 257 5.12 17.66 -7.93
N LEU A 258 5.06 16.49 -7.26
CA LEU A 258 5.96 15.37 -7.58
C LEU A 258 5.92 15.00 -9.07
N LEU A 259 4.74 14.93 -9.66
CA LEU A 259 4.58 14.62 -11.10
C LEU A 259 5.10 15.76 -12.00
N ARG A 260 4.82 17.02 -11.65
CA ARG A 260 5.25 18.18 -12.46
C ARG A 260 6.77 18.34 -12.51
N TRP A 261 7.45 17.97 -11.43
CA TRP A 261 8.91 18.09 -11.36
C TRP A 261 9.62 17.04 -12.23
N GLY A 262 8.95 15.93 -12.56
CA GLY A 262 9.51 14.89 -13.42
C GLY A 262 10.69 14.14 -12.80
N CYS A 263 10.81 14.17 -11.46
CA CYS A 263 11.96 13.61 -10.72
C CYS A 263 11.67 12.23 -10.13
N ILE A 264 10.56 11.60 -10.50
CA ILE A 264 10.20 10.26 -10.02
C ILE A 264 9.80 9.38 -11.19
N ASP A 265 10.18 8.12 -11.13
CA ASP A 265 9.86 7.09 -12.13
C ASP A 265 8.69 6.22 -11.68
N ILE A 266 8.58 6.01 -10.38
CA ILE A 266 7.57 5.15 -9.78
C ILE A 266 6.87 5.90 -8.64
N LEU A 267 5.57 6.13 -8.81
CA LEU A 267 4.73 6.66 -7.74
C LEU A 267 4.38 5.55 -6.75
N ARG A 268 4.58 5.83 -5.45
CA ARG A 268 4.49 4.86 -4.35
C ARG A 268 3.36 5.16 -3.35
N PRO A 269 2.08 5.31 -3.75
CA PRO A 269 1.02 5.64 -2.81
C PRO A 269 0.79 4.50 -1.80
N SER A 270 0.68 4.86 -0.52
CA SER A 270 0.43 3.88 0.54
C SER A 270 -1.01 3.41 0.55
N MET A 271 -1.24 2.09 0.53
CA MET A 271 -2.55 1.48 0.71
C MET A 271 -3.15 1.73 2.10
N GLY A 272 -2.31 2.03 3.08
CA GLY A 272 -2.76 2.36 4.43
C GLY A 272 -3.31 3.79 4.59
N LEU A 273 -2.95 4.70 3.66
CA LEU A 273 -3.34 6.11 3.67
C LEU A 273 -4.20 6.52 2.48
N ASN A 274 -4.32 5.68 1.48
CA ASN A 274 -5.07 5.98 0.26
C ASN A 274 -5.93 4.77 -0.09
N SER A 275 -7.22 4.98 -0.28
CA SER A 275 -8.12 3.95 -0.77
C SER A 275 -7.84 3.59 -2.23
N ILE A 276 -8.34 2.44 -2.67
CA ILE A 276 -8.29 2.04 -4.09
C ILE A 276 -8.79 3.15 -5.02
N PRO A 277 -9.97 3.79 -4.80
CA PRO A 277 -10.42 4.90 -5.65
C PRO A 277 -9.44 6.08 -5.69
N GLN A 278 -8.84 6.43 -4.56
CA GLN A 278 -7.87 7.52 -4.49
C GLN A 278 -6.61 7.20 -5.28
N ILE A 279 -6.04 6.01 -5.10
CA ILE A 279 -4.84 5.57 -5.84
C ILE A 279 -5.11 5.50 -7.34
N ARG A 280 -6.30 5.07 -7.76
CA ARG A 280 -6.68 5.07 -9.19
C ARG A 280 -6.71 6.47 -9.80
N ARG A 281 -7.15 7.48 -9.04
CA ARG A 281 -7.07 8.88 -9.50
C ARG A 281 -5.63 9.34 -9.64
N MET A 282 -4.78 9.03 -8.64
CA MET A 282 -3.36 9.32 -8.71
C MET A 282 -2.71 8.64 -9.92
N ALA A 283 -3.05 7.37 -10.16
CA ALA A 283 -2.53 6.59 -11.28
C ALA A 283 -2.93 7.17 -12.64
N ALA A 284 -4.18 7.62 -12.80
CA ALA A 284 -4.65 8.23 -14.05
C ALA A 284 -3.90 9.54 -14.37
N VAL A 285 -3.56 10.33 -13.35
CA VAL A 285 -2.73 11.54 -13.56
C VAL A 285 -1.27 11.17 -13.81
N ALA A 286 -0.72 10.19 -13.05
CA ALA A 286 0.65 9.70 -13.24
C ALA A 286 0.87 9.15 -14.67
N GLU A 287 -0.13 8.50 -15.26
CA GLU A 287 -0.09 7.98 -16.63
C GLU A 287 0.17 9.09 -17.66
N THR A 288 -0.41 10.27 -17.48
CA THR A 288 -0.17 11.44 -18.37
C THR A 288 1.24 12.02 -18.24
N HIS A 289 1.98 11.66 -17.20
CA HIS A 289 3.38 12.02 -16.97
C HIS A 289 4.34 10.85 -17.24
N TYR A 290 3.86 9.74 -17.80
CA TYR A 290 4.66 8.52 -18.04
C TYR A 290 5.27 7.92 -16.76
N VAL A 291 4.68 8.19 -15.60
CA VAL A 291 5.10 7.67 -14.30
C VAL A 291 4.35 6.37 -14.01
N ALA A 292 5.10 5.33 -13.69
CA ALA A 292 4.55 4.06 -13.28
C ALA A 292 4.03 4.09 -11.83
N VAL A 293 3.12 3.19 -11.47
CA VAL A 293 2.58 3.09 -10.12
C VAL A 293 2.93 1.75 -9.49
N GLY A 294 3.62 1.82 -8.36
CA GLY A 294 3.93 0.68 -7.50
C GLY A 294 3.36 0.89 -6.10
N PRO A 295 2.11 0.52 -5.81
CA PRO A 295 1.51 0.81 -4.52
C PRO A 295 2.35 0.27 -3.36
N TYR A 296 2.58 1.11 -2.36
CA TYR A 296 3.24 0.70 -1.13
C TYR A 296 2.23 0.03 -0.19
N HIS A 297 2.60 -1.12 0.34
CA HIS A 297 1.80 -1.78 1.36
C HIS A 297 2.69 -2.34 2.47
N ASN A 298 2.40 -1.95 3.70
CA ASN A 298 3.04 -2.45 4.91
C ASN A 298 1.99 -2.62 6.03
N GLY A 299 0.82 -3.09 5.65
CA GLY A 299 -0.30 -3.40 6.54
C GLY A 299 -0.52 -4.90 6.68
N GLY A 300 -1.78 -5.27 6.90
CA GLY A 300 -2.23 -6.64 7.10
C GLY A 300 -2.63 -7.35 5.80
N PRO A 301 -3.14 -8.58 5.94
CA PRO A 301 -3.43 -9.44 4.79
C PRO A 301 -4.63 -8.97 3.94
N ILE A 302 -5.60 -8.27 4.52
CA ILE A 302 -6.75 -7.75 3.77
C ILE A 302 -6.30 -6.64 2.83
N GLY A 303 -5.41 -5.75 3.30
CA GLY A 303 -4.81 -4.69 2.49
C GLY A 303 -3.92 -5.25 1.36
N THR A 304 -3.21 -6.35 1.60
CA THR A 304 -2.45 -7.06 0.54
C THR A 304 -3.37 -7.50 -0.59
N ILE A 305 -4.50 -8.12 -0.28
CA ILE A 305 -5.45 -8.58 -1.30
C ILE A 305 -6.11 -7.41 -2.03
N ALA A 306 -6.48 -6.36 -1.30
CA ALA A 306 -7.00 -5.13 -1.90
C ALA A 306 -5.98 -4.50 -2.89
N ALA A 307 -4.69 -4.52 -2.55
CA ALA A 307 -3.62 -4.05 -3.42
C ALA A 307 -3.46 -4.89 -4.71
N ILE A 308 -3.66 -6.21 -4.64
CA ILE A 308 -3.65 -7.08 -5.82
C ILE A 308 -4.84 -6.78 -6.75
N HIS A 309 -6.03 -6.53 -6.20
CA HIS A 309 -7.18 -6.08 -7.00
C HIS A 309 -6.93 -4.72 -7.65
N LEU A 310 -6.34 -3.78 -6.91
CA LEU A 310 -5.92 -2.50 -7.47
C LEU A 310 -4.95 -2.69 -8.63
N ALA A 311 -3.88 -3.47 -8.43
CA ALA A 311 -2.87 -3.77 -9.45
C ALA A 311 -3.49 -4.30 -10.76
N ALA A 312 -4.51 -5.15 -10.66
CA ALA A 312 -5.22 -5.70 -11.81
C ALA A 312 -6.12 -4.69 -12.54
N SER A 313 -6.35 -3.52 -11.97
CA SER A 313 -7.19 -2.46 -12.55
C SER A 313 -6.42 -1.25 -13.08
N LEU A 314 -5.10 -1.17 -12.84
CA LEU A 314 -4.27 -0.02 -13.23
C LEU A 314 -3.54 -0.29 -14.55
N PRO A 315 -3.67 0.55 -15.60
CA PRO A 315 -2.89 0.42 -16.83
C PRO A 315 -1.38 0.57 -16.60
N ASN A 316 -0.97 1.60 -15.86
CA ASN A 316 0.42 1.96 -15.58
C ASN A 316 0.99 1.33 -14.29
N PHE A 317 0.45 0.18 -13.87
CA PHE A 317 0.98 -0.57 -12.74
C PHE A 317 2.36 -1.15 -13.04
N PHE A 318 3.28 -1.07 -12.07
CA PHE A 318 4.64 -1.61 -12.18
C PHE A 318 4.83 -2.88 -11.35
N ALA A 319 4.73 -2.77 -10.02
CA ALA A 319 4.90 -3.88 -9.09
C ALA A 319 4.16 -3.64 -7.77
N GLN A 320 3.77 -4.72 -7.06
CA GLN A 320 3.09 -4.67 -5.77
C GLN A 320 4.00 -5.20 -4.68
N GLU A 321 4.27 -4.39 -3.69
CA GLU A 321 4.90 -4.84 -2.45
C GLU A 321 3.96 -5.69 -1.61
N ILE A 322 4.47 -6.82 -1.12
CA ILE A 322 3.77 -7.75 -0.25
C ILE A 322 4.63 -7.96 1.00
N PRO A 323 4.13 -7.59 2.19
CA PRO A 323 4.87 -7.80 3.44
C PRO A 323 5.20 -9.28 3.66
N GLN A 324 6.44 -9.54 4.06
CA GLN A 324 6.91 -10.87 4.43
C GLN A 324 7.47 -10.82 5.85
N PRO A 325 6.59 -10.90 6.90
CA PRO A 325 7.04 -10.86 8.28
C PRO A 325 8.05 -11.97 8.58
N ALA A 326 9.17 -11.61 9.21
CA ALA A 326 10.20 -12.57 9.60
C ALA A 326 9.71 -13.54 10.71
N ALA A 327 8.90 -13.02 11.65
CA ALA A 327 8.39 -13.81 12.77
C ALA A 327 7.23 -14.75 12.36
N ALA A 328 7.31 -16.01 12.82
CA ALA A 328 6.27 -16.99 12.55
C ALA A 328 4.93 -16.58 13.15
N GLN A 329 4.92 -16.02 14.37
CA GLN A 329 3.72 -15.58 15.07
C GLN A 329 2.94 -14.51 14.28
N ASP A 330 3.65 -13.59 13.62
CA ASP A 330 3.02 -12.57 12.78
C ASP A 330 2.40 -13.21 11.51
N ARG A 331 3.10 -14.18 10.91
CA ARG A 331 2.58 -14.95 9.76
C ARG A 331 1.35 -15.78 10.13
N ASP A 332 1.36 -16.43 11.30
CA ASP A 332 0.24 -17.22 11.81
C ASP A 332 -0.99 -16.35 12.07
N MET A 333 -0.81 -15.17 12.72
CA MET A 333 -1.88 -14.18 12.88
C MET A 333 -2.50 -13.82 11.53
N ARG A 334 -1.69 -13.50 10.52
CA ARG A 334 -2.17 -13.10 9.19
C ARG A 334 -2.95 -14.24 8.51
N ALA A 335 -2.47 -15.49 8.65
CA ALA A 335 -3.14 -16.67 8.12
C ALA A 335 -4.44 -17.03 8.87
N GLU A 336 -4.53 -16.72 10.17
CA GLU A 336 -5.78 -16.88 10.95
C GLU A 336 -6.82 -15.82 10.55
N ILE A 337 -6.40 -14.60 10.23
CA ILE A 337 -7.32 -13.51 9.86
C ILE A 337 -7.95 -13.73 8.48
N VAL A 338 -7.16 -14.19 7.49
CA VAL A 338 -7.61 -14.32 6.10
C VAL A 338 -7.43 -15.73 5.59
N SER A 339 -8.49 -16.31 5.06
CA SER A 339 -8.46 -17.55 4.28
C SER A 339 -8.93 -17.31 2.83
N GLY A 340 -8.60 -18.25 1.94
CA GLY A 340 -8.95 -18.16 0.52
C GLY A 340 -7.92 -17.43 -0.36
N ALA A 341 -6.91 -16.79 0.24
CA ALA A 341 -5.77 -16.17 -0.46
C ALA A 341 -4.47 -16.37 0.32
N LYS A 342 -3.35 -16.24 -0.38
CA LYS A 342 -2.02 -16.36 0.21
C LYS A 342 -1.16 -15.15 -0.14
N GLU A 343 -0.39 -14.66 0.81
CA GLU A 343 0.64 -13.64 0.61
C GLU A 343 1.92 -14.27 0.05
N SER A 344 1.81 -14.86 -1.13
CA SER A 344 2.87 -15.59 -1.84
C SER A 344 2.84 -15.22 -3.32
N ALA A 345 3.85 -15.65 -4.04
CA ALA A 345 3.95 -15.46 -5.48
C ALA A 345 4.12 -16.81 -6.19
N VAL A 346 3.82 -16.83 -7.48
CA VAL A 346 4.16 -17.92 -8.39
C VAL A 346 5.04 -17.31 -9.47
N GLU A 347 6.29 -17.76 -9.57
CA GLU A 347 7.28 -17.22 -10.52
C GLU A 347 7.38 -15.68 -10.51
N GLY A 348 7.36 -15.08 -9.32
CA GLY A 348 7.45 -13.62 -9.13
C GLY A 348 6.14 -12.85 -9.26
N PHE A 349 5.00 -13.54 -9.39
CA PHE A 349 3.70 -12.90 -9.59
C PHE A 349 2.67 -13.33 -8.53
N ALA A 350 2.00 -12.35 -7.94
CA ALA A 350 0.79 -12.60 -7.17
C ALA A 350 -0.38 -12.96 -8.11
N GLN A 351 -1.17 -13.94 -7.70
CA GLN A 351 -2.30 -14.43 -8.49
C GLN A 351 -3.55 -13.62 -8.18
N LEU A 352 -4.36 -13.34 -9.20
CA LEU A 352 -5.66 -12.70 -9.03
C LEU A 352 -6.69 -13.69 -8.48
N ILE A 353 -7.54 -13.17 -7.60
CA ILE A 353 -8.66 -13.93 -7.05
C ILE A 353 -9.91 -13.61 -7.86
N ASN A 354 -10.45 -14.62 -8.53
CA ASN A 354 -11.66 -14.49 -9.35
C ASN A 354 -12.91 -14.91 -8.56
N LYS A 355 -13.19 -14.19 -7.45
CA LYS A 355 -14.38 -14.35 -6.61
C LYS A 355 -14.97 -12.98 -6.30
N PRO A 356 -16.27 -12.86 -5.98
CA PRO A 356 -16.93 -11.60 -5.65
C PRO A 356 -16.24 -10.81 -4.53
N GLY A 357 -16.18 -9.50 -4.67
CA GLY A 357 -15.52 -8.60 -3.72
C GLY A 357 -14.03 -8.81 -3.69
N LEU A 358 -13.43 -8.88 -2.50
CA LEU A 358 -12.03 -9.27 -2.26
C LEU A 358 -11.78 -10.76 -2.52
N GLY A 359 -12.85 -11.58 -2.57
CA GLY A 359 -12.73 -13.03 -2.81
C GLY A 359 -12.09 -13.82 -1.67
N ILE A 360 -12.06 -13.28 -0.48
CA ILE A 360 -11.50 -13.88 0.74
C ILE A 360 -12.56 -14.07 1.82
N GLU A 361 -12.25 -14.92 2.78
CA GLU A 361 -13.00 -15.04 4.02
C GLU A 361 -12.18 -14.42 5.15
N VAL A 362 -12.83 -13.60 5.98
CA VAL A 362 -12.21 -12.91 7.11
C VAL A 362 -12.77 -13.45 8.41
N SER A 363 -11.88 -13.91 9.30
CA SER A 363 -12.23 -14.44 10.61
C SER A 363 -12.40 -13.33 11.64
N GLU A 364 -13.66 -13.01 12.00
CA GLU A 364 -13.94 -12.02 13.05
C GLU A 364 -13.41 -12.47 14.43
N SER A 365 -13.38 -13.76 14.70
CA SER A 365 -12.80 -14.30 15.94
C SER A 365 -11.29 -14.06 16.00
N ALA A 366 -10.57 -14.23 14.88
CA ALA A 366 -9.15 -13.91 14.81
C ALA A 366 -8.92 -12.40 14.92
N LEU A 367 -9.72 -11.57 14.23
CA LEU A 367 -9.65 -10.11 14.39
C LEU A 367 -9.82 -9.70 15.86
N SER A 368 -10.80 -10.26 16.56
CA SER A 368 -11.04 -9.95 17.97
C SER A 368 -9.93 -10.47 18.90
N LYS A 369 -9.33 -11.63 18.58
CA LYS A 369 -8.19 -12.21 19.32
C LYS A 369 -6.96 -11.30 19.30
N TYR A 370 -6.68 -10.68 18.16
CA TYR A 370 -5.47 -9.86 17.94
C TYR A 370 -5.72 -8.36 18.01
N SER A 371 -6.92 -7.94 18.36
CA SER A 371 -7.26 -6.54 18.47
C SER A 371 -6.80 -5.95 19.81
N GLU A 372 -6.15 -4.77 19.75
CA GLU A 372 -5.92 -3.93 20.93
C GLU A 372 -7.24 -3.30 21.43
N GLU A 373 -8.19 -3.10 20.52
CA GLU A 373 -9.50 -2.49 20.80
C GLU A 373 -10.49 -2.83 19.66
N THR A 374 -11.73 -3.12 20.02
CA THR A 374 -12.84 -3.35 19.08
C THR A 374 -13.92 -2.29 19.29
N LEU A 375 -14.36 -1.60 18.22
CA LEU A 375 -15.31 -0.48 18.25
C LEU A 375 -16.48 -0.68 17.29
#